data_47e32cd8f2d452d520fdd4eb3de37160
#
_entry.id   47e32cd8f2d452d520fdd4eb3de37160
#
_cell.length_a   1.000
_cell.length_b   1.000
_cell.length_c   1.000
_cell.angle_alpha   90.00
_cell.angle_beta   90.00
_cell.angle_gamma   90.00
#
_symmetry.space_group_name_H-M   'P 1'
#
loop_
_entity.id
_entity.type
_entity.pdbx_description
1 polymer ?
#
loop_
_entity_poly.entity_id
_entity_poly.type
_entity_poly.pdbx_seq_one_letter_code
_entity_poly.pdbx_strand_id
1 'polypeptide(L)'
;MSSLIQPYVDLALKQLEIYKDQLIQQIPVISTTTYVLTILAICIPPIVLLAFYEIEQSRQRAEQPKGCRKLGLKIDSNLTNEFDPKFSEGRPPSTEETSAEWWRLKSMWIYPVKSCKGVELGRGTIIASGMEYDRQFTFAQLKSPFPVAENDPNSQKAAHKWEFITQRQFPLLAKVRTEMWIPDQSVDTYAPHIDDVESGGVIIMSFPYQEPGWRGTVASWGAKVMGTVPEKQFRVPFDPSPVQIEKAGYTVEKMTIWRETVDALNVEIEIPEELRYYLGISNNAKPREVFRNAPSKEELGYQPVTGFQDAYPIHLINLASIRDVESKMPKVKGAPRLSAGQFRANLIITGPPAYHEDDWRRIKIGFYEYDVSCRTVRCKMPNVNQETGVRHPSEPDKTLRTFRAIDEGAGKNLGCLGMQLVPTTKDGALRVGDEITVLEVGEHHYQKLFPELNN
;
A
#
# COMPACT_ATOMS: atom_id res chain seq x y z
N MET A 1 51.45 -2.56 68.22
CA MET A 1 50.36 -1.82 67.43
C MET A 1 49.12 -2.66 67.16
N SER A 2 49.16 -3.99 67.11
CA SER A 2 48.06 -4.88 66.85
C SER A 2 46.97 -4.96 67.94
N SER A 3 47.32 -4.80 69.19
CA SER A 3 46.41 -4.95 70.33
C SER A 3 45.50 -3.73 70.63
N LEU A 4 45.82 -2.58 70.07
CA LEU A 4 45.06 -1.35 70.25
C LEU A 4 43.90 -1.18 69.19
N ILE A 5 43.96 -1.90 68.09
CA ILE A 5 42.99 -1.79 66.98
C ILE A 5 41.89 -2.85 67.14
N GLN A 6 42.15 -3.98 67.76
CA GLN A 6 41.24 -5.11 67.88
C GLN A 6 39.87 -4.73 68.53
N PRO A 7 39.82 -3.93 69.62
CA PRO A 7 38.51 -3.56 70.19
C PRO A 7 37.65 -2.71 69.31
N TYR A 8 38.22 -1.90 68.37
CA TYR A 8 37.53 -1.09 67.46
C TYR A 8 36.96 -1.93 66.26
N VAL A 9 37.71 -2.95 65.88
CA VAL A 9 37.25 -3.92 64.83
C VAL A 9 36.12 -4.75 65.39
N ASP A 10 36.20 -5.25 66.63
CA ASP A 10 35.16 -6.04 67.26
C ASP A 10 33.88 -5.21 67.51
N LEU A 11 34.02 -3.92 67.84
CA LEU A 11 32.91 -3.00 67.97
C LEU A 11 32.21 -2.72 66.60
N ALA A 12 32.97 -2.54 65.55
CA ALA A 12 32.49 -2.32 64.19
C ALA A 12 31.79 -3.57 63.67
N LEU A 13 32.32 -4.76 63.93
CA LEU A 13 31.67 -6.02 63.55
C LEU A 13 30.31 -6.22 64.25
N LYS A 14 30.30 -5.89 65.57
CA LYS A 14 29.04 -5.95 66.37
C LYS A 14 27.99 -4.95 65.92
N GLN A 15 28.40 -3.75 65.49
CA GLN A 15 27.49 -2.78 64.91
C GLN A 15 26.98 -3.24 63.55
N LEU A 16 27.80 -3.87 62.73
CA LEU A 16 27.38 -4.46 61.45
C LEU A 16 26.38 -5.61 61.61
N GLU A 17 26.57 -6.47 62.63
CA GLU A 17 25.59 -7.51 62.95
C GLU A 17 24.26 -6.93 63.41
N ILE A 18 24.29 -5.92 64.31
CA ILE A 18 23.06 -5.23 64.74
C ILE A 18 22.34 -4.56 63.52
N TYR A 19 23.08 -3.92 62.60
CA TYR A 19 22.53 -3.34 61.43
C TYR A 19 21.94 -4.40 60.46
N LYS A 20 22.60 -5.53 60.34
CA LYS A 20 22.11 -6.66 59.55
C LYS A 20 20.80 -7.22 60.10
N ASP A 21 20.74 -7.41 61.45
CA ASP A 21 19.52 -7.90 62.09
C ASP A 21 18.38 -6.89 62.04
N GLN A 22 18.67 -5.59 62.13
CA GLN A 22 17.68 -4.53 61.94
C GLN A 22 17.18 -4.47 60.47
N LEU A 23 18.04 -4.66 59.48
CA LEU A 23 17.66 -4.75 58.06
C LEU A 23 16.79 -5.98 57.79
N ILE A 24 17.13 -7.12 58.41
CA ILE A 24 16.32 -8.35 58.25
C ILE A 24 14.97 -8.22 58.92
N GLN A 25 14.85 -7.52 60.05
CA GLN A 25 13.57 -7.24 60.69
C GLN A 25 12.70 -6.22 59.94
N GLN A 26 13.29 -5.37 59.13
CA GLN A 26 12.55 -4.41 58.30
C GLN A 26 12.06 -5.02 56.96
N ILE A 27 12.49 -6.22 56.57
CA ILE A 27 11.91 -6.92 55.45
C ILE A 27 10.55 -7.43 55.87
N PRO A 28 9.47 -6.89 55.32
CA PRO A 28 8.13 -7.38 55.69
C PRO A 28 8.05 -8.87 55.38
N VAL A 29 7.66 -9.66 56.40
CA VAL A 29 7.41 -11.10 56.20
C VAL A 29 6.23 -11.22 55.26
N ILE A 30 6.55 -11.28 53.95
CA ILE A 30 5.56 -11.48 52.89
C ILE A 30 4.95 -12.85 53.15
N SER A 31 3.65 -12.88 53.42
CA SER A 31 2.94 -14.14 53.61
C SER A 31 3.11 -15.01 52.35
N THR A 32 3.21 -16.32 52.53
CA THR A 32 3.30 -17.28 51.42
C THR A 32 2.21 -17.02 50.39
N THR A 33 1.01 -16.63 50.85
CA THR A 33 -0.13 -16.27 49.96
C THR A 33 0.20 -15.04 49.09
N THR A 34 0.76 -13.98 49.70
CA THR A 34 1.14 -12.75 48.97
C THR A 34 2.24 -13.06 47.94
N TYR A 35 3.22 -13.88 48.29
CA TYR A 35 4.30 -14.31 47.40
C TYR A 35 3.74 -15.09 46.19
N VAL A 36 2.86 -16.06 46.42
CA VAL A 36 2.19 -16.83 45.36
C VAL A 36 1.35 -15.93 44.45
N LEU A 37 0.55 -15.03 45.04
CA LEU A 37 -0.27 -14.08 44.29
C LEU A 37 0.58 -13.15 43.42
N THR A 38 1.73 -12.69 43.93
CA THR A 38 2.65 -11.84 43.19
C THR A 38 3.27 -12.58 42.00
N ILE A 39 3.69 -13.85 42.20
CA ILE A 39 4.19 -14.69 41.12
C ILE A 39 3.11 -14.92 40.06
N LEU A 40 1.88 -15.25 40.49
CA LEU A 40 0.76 -15.44 39.55
C LEU A 40 0.45 -14.15 38.78
N ALA A 41 0.46 -13.00 39.45
CA ALA A 41 0.22 -11.69 38.82
C ALA A 41 1.31 -11.32 37.79
N ILE A 42 2.54 -11.77 38.01
CA ILE A 42 3.66 -11.53 37.08
C ILE A 42 3.65 -12.56 35.93
N CYS A 43 3.37 -13.83 36.20
CA CYS A 43 3.50 -14.92 35.23
C CYS A 43 2.25 -15.10 34.36
N ILE A 44 1.03 -14.89 34.90
CA ILE A 44 -0.20 -15.11 34.13
C ILE A 44 -0.34 -14.17 32.94
N PRO A 45 -0.11 -12.84 33.03
CA PRO A 45 -0.29 -11.94 31.89
C PRO A 45 0.57 -12.30 30.66
N PRO A 46 1.89 -12.57 30.78
CA PRO A 46 2.68 -12.97 29.63
C PRO A 46 2.27 -14.33 29.05
N ILE A 47 1.84 -15.29 29.89
CA ILE A 47 1.36 -16.58 29.42
C ILE A 47 0.06 -16.40 28.59
N VAL A 48 -0.87 -15.57 29.11
CA VAL A 48 -2.11 -15.26 28.41
C VAL A 48 -1.83 -14.53 27.08
N LEU A 49 -0.88 -13.59 27.08
CA LEU A 49 -0.47 -12.89 25.87
C LEU A 49 0.17 -13.84 24.85
N LEU A 50 1.02 -14.75 25.26
CA LEU A 50 1.62 -15.77 24.40
C LEU A 50 0.55 -16.72 23.86
N ALA A 51 -0.38 -17.21 24.69
CA ALA A 51 -1.46 -18.06 24.24
C ALA A 51 -2.36 -17.33 23.23
N PHE A 52 -2.69 -16.07 23.49
CA PHE A 52 -3.47 -15.25 22.55
C PHE A 52 -2.70 -15.05 21.23
N TYR A 53 -1.40 -14.77 21.29
CA TYR A 53 -0.55 -14.65 20.11
C TYR A 53 -0.51 -15.94 19.29
N GLU A 54 -0.35 -17.10 19.93
CA GLU A 54 -0.34 -18.40 19.26
C GLU A 54 -1.70 -18.74 18.62
N ILE A 55 -2.81 -18.45 19.30
CA ILE A 55 -4.16 -18.62 18.76
C ILE A 55 -4.35 -17.75 17.52
N GLU A 56 -3.95 -16.47 17.59
CA GLU A 56 -4.07 -15.57 16.45
C GLU A 56 -3.17 -15.97 15.27
N GLN A 57 -1.93 -16.38 15.55
CA GLN A 57 -1.02 -16.94 14.53
C GLN A 57 -1.60 -18.22 13.88
N SER A 58 -2.18 -19.10 14.67
CA SER A 58 -2.80 -20.32 14.17
C SER A 58 -4.02 -20.01 13.30
N ARG A 59 -4.83 -19.04 13.71
CA ARG A 59 -5.97 -18.56 12.92
C ARG A 59 -5.50 -17.94 11.60
N GLN A 60 -4.52 -17.07 11.63
CA GLN A 60 -3.97 -16.46 10.41
C GLN A 60 -3.38 -17.50 9.46
N ARG A 61 -2.70 -18.54 9.97
CA ARG A 61 -2.20 -19.65 9.15
C ARG A 61 -3.34 -20.47 8.53
N ALA A 62 -4.42 -20.72 9.27
CA ALA A 62 -5.58 -21.46 8.77
C ALA A 62 -6.34 -20.68 7.68
N GLU A 63 -6.30 -19.34 7.74
CA GLU A 63 -6.94 -18.45 6.77
C GLU A 63 -6.07 -18.17 5.54
N GLN A 64 -4.81 -18.65 5.49
CA GLN A 64 -3.94 -18.47 4.33
C GLN A 64 -4.47 -19.22 3.11
N PRO A 65 -4.38 -18.65 1.90
CA PRO A 65 -4.76 -19.31 0.68
C PRO A 65 -3.94 -20.58 0.45
N LYS A 66 -4.64 -21.68 0.17
CA LYS A 66 -4.01 -22.97 -0.06
C LYS A 66 -3.43 -23.06 -1.48
N GLY A 67 -2.27 -23.70 -1.60
CA GLY A 67 -1.61 -23.86 -2.90
C GLY A 67 -1.05 -22.56 -3.49
N CYS A 68 -1.04 -21.48 -2.72
CA CYS A 68 -0.59 -20.16 -3.15
C CYS A 68 0.58 -19.67 -2.30
N ARG A 69 1.44 -18.86 -2.90
CA ARG A 69 2.46 -18.08 -2.20
C ARG A 69 2.12 -16.58 -2.23
N LYS A 70 2.48 -15.88 -1.18
CA LYS A 70 2.34 -14.44 -1.10
C LYS A 70 3.38 -13.74 -1.98
N LEU A 71 2.93 -12.79 -2.81
CA LEU A 71 3.81 -11.84 -3.50
C LEU A 71 4.27 -10.73 -2.55
N GLY A 72 5.45 -10.19 -2.82
CA GLY A 72 6.01 -9.07 -2.09
C GLY A 72 7.40 -9.35 -1.55
N LEU A 73 7.96 -8.35 -0.88
CA LEU A 73 9.23 -8.48 -0.20
C LEU A 73 9.06 -9.34 1.07
N LYS A 74 10.08 -10.14 1.36
CA LYS A 74 10.20 -10.89 2.62
C LYS A 74 10.97 -10.11 3.70
N ILE A 75 11.53 -8.98 3.32
CA ILE A 75 12.38 -8.10 4.13
C ILE A 75 11.77 -6.69 4.15
N ASP A 76 12.43 -5.77 4.85
CA ASP A 76 12.03 -4.37 4.91
C ASP A 76 11.94 -3.73 3.52
N SER A 77 11.08 -2.71 3.41
CA SER A 77 10.89 -1.94 2.17
C SER A 77 12.21 -1.33 1.68
N ASN A 78 12.44 -1.37 0.37
CA ASN A 78 13.56 -0.67 -0.27
C ASN A 78 13.46 0.86 -0.10
N LEU A 79 12.32 1.38 0.37
CA LEU A 79 12.11 2.80 0.63
C LEU A 79 12.38 3.21 2.08
N THR A 80 12.78 2.30 2.98
CA THR A 80 13.12 2.64 4.37
C THR A 80 14.16 3.75 4.47
N ASN A 81 15.07 3.81 3.51
CA ASN A 81 16.13 4.81 3.41
C ASN A 81 15.93 5.81 2.25
N GLU A 82 14.69 6.06 1.81
CA GLU A 82 14.39 6.98 0.70
C GLU A 82 14.83 8.43 0.97
N PHE A 83 15.07 8.78 2.22
CA PHE A 83 15.51 10.10 2.66
C PHE A 83 17.03 10.24 2.83
N ASP A 84 17.79 9.17 2.63
CA ASP A 84 19.24 9.22 2.61
C ASP A 84 19.70 10.03 1.37
N PRO A 85 20.58 11.04 1.51
CA PRO A 85 21.14 11.80 0.41
C PRO A 85 21.71 10.92 -0.70
N LYS A 86 22.31 9.79 -0.35
CA LYS A 86 22.85 8.81 -1.31
C LYS A 86 21.81 8.38 -2.38
N PHE A 87 20.54 8.30 -2.00
CA PHE A 87 19.46 7.87 -2.90
C PHE A 87 18.56 9.00 -3.38
N SER A 88 18.59 10.15 -2.71
CA SER A 88 17.71 11.29 -2.97
C SER A 88 18.40 12.45 -3.68
N GLU A 89 19.73 12.45 -3.75
CA GLU A 89 20.50 13.40 -4.54
C GLU A 89 20.89 12.77 -5.87
N GLY A 90 20.48 13.41 -6.97
CA GLY A 90 20.80 12.95 -8.31
C GLY A 90 22.20 13.40 -8.76
N ARG A 91 22.81 12.60 -9.64
CA ARG A 91 24.09 12.91 -10.28
C ARG A 91 23.92 12.88 -11.80
N PRO A 92 24.51 13.84 -12.54
CA PRO A 92 24.49 13.77 -14.00
C PRO A 92 25.20 12.50 -14.48
N PRO A 93 24.84 12.01 -15.68
CA PRO A 93 25.61 10.95 -16.30
C PRO A 93 27.05 11.44 -16.48
N SER A 94 28.05 10.69 -15.98
CA SER A 94 29.44 11.02 -16.25
C SER A 94 29.86 10.38 -17.56
N THR A 95 30.83 11.02 -18.24
CA THR A 95 31.43 10.51 -19.46
C THR A 95 32.37 9.34 -19.22
N GLU A 96 32.64 8.99 -17.99
CA GLU A 96 33.46 7.84 -17.58
C GLU A 96 32.57 6.62 -17.33
N GLU A 97 32.97 5.45 -17.75
CA GLU A 97 32.27 4.16 -17.71
C GLU A 97 31.72 3.77 -16.30
N THR A 98 32.18 4.43 -15.24
CA THR A 98 31.78 4.19 -13.85
C THR A 98 30.46 4.83 -13.43
N SER A 99 29.83 5.66 -14.26
CA SER A 99 28.65 6.45 -13.87
C SER A 99 27.32 5.74 -14.11
N ALA A 100 27.27 4.80 -15.01
CA ALA A 100 26.09 3.98 -15.26
C ALA A 100 25.67 3.17 -14.03
N GLU A 101 26.59 2.86 -13.11
CA GLU A 101 26.29 2.16 -11.86
C GLU A 101 25.32 2.88 -10.93
N TRP A 102 25.01 4.15 -11.15
CA TRP A 102 24.23 4.98 -10.19
C TRP A 102 22.75 5.09 -10.53
N TRP A 103 22.35 4.95 -11.78
CA TRP A 103 20.96 5.08 -12.20
C TRP A 103 20.29 3.72 -12.15
N ARG A 104 19.48 3.51 -11.10
CA ARG A 104 18.92 2.19 -10.83
C ARG A 104 17.47 2.24 -10.43
N LEU A 105 16.78 1.14 -10.68
CA LEU A 105 15.47 0.86 -10.11
C LEU A 105 15.62 0.64 -8.60
N LYS A 106 15.16 1.59 -7.80
CA LYS A 106 15.28 1.59 -6.34
C LYS A 106 14.20 0.77 -5.67
N SER A 107 12.97 0.85 -6.17
CA SER A 107 11.82 0.15 -5.61
C SER A 107 10.77 -0.05 -6.69
N MET A 108 10.00 -1.12 -6.58
CA MET A 108 8.99 -1.51 -7.56
C MET A 108 7.70 -1.92 -6.85
N TRP A 109 6.56 -1.41 -7.33
CA TRP A 109 5.27 -1.55 -6.69
C TRP A 109 4.18 -1.96 -7.66
N ILE A 110 3.31 -2.84 -7.20
CA ILE A 110 1.99 -3.08 -7.81
C ILE A 110 0.91 -2.63 -6.83
N TYR A 111 -0.22 -2.24 -7.36
CA TYR A 111 -1.41 -1.83 -6.61
C TYR A 111 -2.60 -2.70 -7.05
N PRO A 112 -2.73 -3.95 -6.61
CA PRO A 112 -3.74 -4.87 -7.12
C PRO A 112 -5.14 -4.26 -7.13
N VAL A 113 -5.46 -3.48 -6.09
CA VAL A 113 -6.72 -2.73 -5.97
C VAL A 113 -6.47 -1.23 -6.07
N LYS A 114 -7.15 -0.57 -7.01
CA LYS A 114 -7.04 0.89 -7.21
C LYS A 114 -7.29 1.64 -5.90
N SER A 115 -6.42 2.59 -5.60
CA SER A 115 -6.49 3.44 -4.39
C SER A 115 -6.22 2.75 -3.04
N CYS A 116 -5.99 1.44 -2.99
CA CYS A 116 -5.55 0.74 -1.78
C CYS A 116 -4.02 0.75 -1.63
N LYS A 117 -3.51 0.28 -0.50
CA LYS A 117 -2.07 0.17 -0.26
C LYS A 117 -1.45 -0.81 -1.25
N GLY A 118 -0.29 -0.47 -1.79
CA GLY A 118 0.43 -1.29 -2.77
C GLY A 118 1.20 -2.43 -2.13
N VAL A 119 1.67 -3.33 -2.99
CA VAL A 119 2.59 -4.43 -2.68
C VAL A 119 3.94 -4.12 -3.30
N GLU A 120 4.98 -4.05 -2.51
CA GLU A 120 6.35 -3.85 -3.00
C GLU A 120 6.96 -5.17 -3.44
N LEU A 121 7.60 -5.16 -4.61
CA LEU A 121 8.20 -6.33 -5.23
C LEU A 121 9.72 -6.18 -5.35
N GLY A 122 10.45 -7.27 -5.09
CA GLY A 122 11.86 -7.35 -5.44
C GLY A 122 12.09 -7.74 -6.91
N ARG A 123 11.12 -8.47 -7.48
CA ARG A 123 11.04 -8.85 -8.90
C ARG A 123 9.57 -8.79 -9.34
N GLY A 124 9.31 -8.27 -10.53
CA GLY A 124 7.97 -8.17 -11.11
C GLY A 124 7.95 -8.51 -12.58
N THR A 125 6.88 -9.12 -13.03
CA THR A 125 6.63 -9.42 -14.45
C THR A 125 6.06 -8.19 -15.13
N ILE A 126 6.53 -7.92 -16.34
CA ILE A 126 6.00 -6.89 -17.24
C ILE A 126 5.21 -7.61 -18.32
N ILE A 127 3.98 -7.18 -18.52
CA ILE A 127 3.10 -7.62 -19.59
C ILE A 127 2.69 -6.43 -20.45
N ALA A 128 1.99 -6.67 -21.55
CA ALA A 128 1.58 -5.60 -22.48
C ALA A 128 0.76 -4.48 -21.82
N SER A 129 -0.02 -4.82 -20.78
CA SER A 129 -0.83 -3.86 -20.01
C SER A 129 -0.11 -3.23 -18.83
N GLY A 130 1.20 -3.40 -18.68
CA GLY A 130 2.01 -2.85 -17.60
C GLY A 130 2.59 -3.92 -16.69
N MET A 131 2.57 -3.69 -15.38
CA MET A 131 2.99 -4.70 -14.41
C MET A 131 1.87 -5.71 -14.18
N GLU A 132 2.24 -6.98 -14.17
CA GLU A 132 1.31 -8.06 -13.86
C GLU A 132 0.66 -7.83 -12.47
N TYR A 133 -0.63 -8.11 -12.34
CA TYR A 133 -1.46 -7.88 -11.14
C TYR A 133 -1.67 -6.41 -10.73
N ASP A 134 -1.19 -5.44 -11.51
CA ASP A 134 -1.36 -4.03 -11.17
C ASP A 134 -2.75 -3.53 -11.54
N ARG A 135 -3.47 -2.94 -10.57
CA ARG A 135 -4.79 -2.26 -10.73
C ARG A 135 -5.84 -3.09 -11.48
N GLN A 136 -5.94 -4.37 -11.16
CA GLN A 136 -6.94 -5.28 -11.72
C GLN A 136 -8.31 -5.13 -11.04
N PHE A 137 -8.37 -4.47 -9.88
CA PHE A 137 -9.57 -4.25 -9.10
C PHE A 137 -9.74 -2.79 -8.73
N THR A 138 -10.99 -2.39 -8.50
CA THR A 138 -11.32 -1.08 -7.95
C THR A 138 -12.57 -1.17 -7.07
N PHE A 139 -12.63 -0.33 -6.05
CA PHE A 139 -13.89 -0.08 -5.36
C PHE A 139 -14.76 0.87 -6.17
N ALA A 140 -16.05 0.61 -6.21
CA ALA A 140 -17.05 1.46 -6.85
C ALA A 140 -18.20 1.81 -5.90
N GLN A 141 -18.94 2.84 -6.24
CA GLN A 141 -20.13 3.27 -5.54
C GLN A 141 -21.26 3.46 -6.55
N LEU A 142 -22.43 2.93 -6.24
CA LEU A 142 -23.63 3.20 -7.03
C LEU A 142 -24.07 4.64 -6.78
N LYS A 143 -23.98 5.47 -7.80
CA LYS A 143 -24.39 6.87 -7.74
C LYS A 143 -25.71 7.08 -8.46
N SER A 144 -26.57 7.88 -7.82
CA SER A 144 -27.80 8.40 -8.42
C SER A 144 -27.60 9.88 -8.71
N PRO A 145 -28.01 10.39 -9.88
CA PRO A 145 -27.78 11.78 -10.26
C PRO A 145 -28.56 12.79 -9.41
N PHE A 146 -29.69 12.39 -8.79
CA PHE A 146 -30.53 13.26 -7.93
C PHE A 146 -31.24 12.43 -6.86
N PRO A 147 -31.78 13.05 -5.80
CA PRO A 147 -32.75 12.38 -4.95
C PRO A 147 -33.93 11.99 -5.83
N VAL A 148 -34.06 10.71 -6.04
CA VAL A 148 -35.13 10.12 -6.85
C VAL A 148 -36.43 10.26 -6.06
N ALA A 149 -37.46 10.90 -6.64
CA ALA A 149 -38.78 10.91 -6.03
C ALA A 149 -39.27 9.46 -5.88
N GLU A 150 -39.69 9.08 -4.67
CA GLU A 150 -40.13 7.71 -4.34
C GLU A 150 -41.23 7.16 -5.25
N ASN A 151 -41.91 8.03 -6.01
CA ASN A 151 -43.10 7.72 -6.79
C ASN A 151 -42.89 7.67 -8.32
N ASP A 152 -41.65 7.77 -8.81
CA ASP A 152 -41.38 7.67 -10.26
C ASP A 152 -40.93 6.25 -10.65
N PRO A 153 -41.83 5.44 -11.28
CA PRO A 153 -41.47 4.05 -11.66
C PRO A 153 -40.32 3.96 -12.68
N ASN A 154 -40.06 5.04 -13.45
CA ASN A 154 -39.02 5.08 -14.47
C ASN A 154 -37.66 5.55 -13.86
N SER A 155 -37.66 6.16 -12.69
CA SER A 155 -36.47 6.70 -12.05
C SER A 155 -35.56 5.63 -11.47
N GLN A 156 -36.11 4.46 -11.12
CA GLN A 156 -35.37 3.39 -10.47
C GLN A 156 -34.37 2.64 -11.38
N LYS A 157 -34.59 2.61 -12.69
CA LYS A 157 -33.73 1.83 -13.63
C LYS A 157 -32.75 2.66 -14.45
N ALA A 158 -33.02 3.93 -14.73
CA ALA A 158 -32.27 4.71 -15.72
C ALA A 158 -31.15 5.59 -15.11
N ALA A 159 -31.12 5.79 -13.79
CA ALA A 159 -30.35 6.84 -13.16
C ALA A 159 -29.16 6.37 -12.29
N HIS A 160 -29.07 5.08 -12.02
CA HIS A 160 -27.98 4.55 -11.18
C HIS A 160 -26.78 4.13 -12.03
N LYS A 161 -25.60 4.66 -11.71
CA LYS A 161 -24.34 4.30 -12.37
C LYS A 161 -23.31 3.89 -11.34
N TRP A 162 -22.65 2.77 -11.59
CA TRP A 162 -21.46 2.40 -10.84
C TRP A 162 -20.32 3.32 -11.25
N GLU A 163 -19.76 4.03 -10.30
CA GLU A 163 -18.56 4.86 -10.49
C GLU A 163 -17.46 4.42 -9.53
N PHE A 164 -16.24 4.29 -10.05
CA PHE A 164 -15.07 4.00 -9.22
C PHE A 164 -14.84 5.09 -8.18
N ILE A 165 -14.28 4.69 -7.05
CA ILE A 165 -13.89 5.60 -5.97
C ILE A 165 -12.38 5.61 -5.77
N THR A 166 -11.88 6.71 -5.22
CA THR A 166 -10.45 6.92 -5.02
C THR A 166 -10.13 7.52 -3.66
N GLN A 167 -8.84 7.54 -3.29
CA GLN A 167 -8.36 8.26 -2.10
C GLN A 167 -8.72 9.76 -2.13
N ARG A 168 -9.08 10.31 -3.29
CA ARG A 168 -9.57 11.70 -3.40
C ARG A 168 -10.89 11.90 -2.68
N GLN A 169 -11.78 10.93 -2.68
CA GLN A 169 -13.04 10.96 -1.95
C GLN A 169 -12.88 10.31 -0.57
N PHE A 170 -12.12 9.22 -0.48
CA PHE A 170 -11.99 8.36 0.68
C PHE A 170 -10.53 8.11 1.03
N PRO A 171 -9.88 9.05 1.75
CA PRO A 171 -8.45 8.95 2.04
C PRO A 171 -8.06 7.68 2.81
N LEU A 172 -8.96 7.14 3.62
CA LEU A 172 -8.74 5.91 4.39
C LEU A 172 -8.53 4.65 3.52
N LEU A 173 -8.85 4.70 2.22
CA LEU A 173 -8.47 3.65 1.27
C LEU A 173 -6.94 3.44 1.24
N ALA A 174 -6.14 4.46 1.54
CA ALA A 174 -4.69 4.33 1.66
C ALA A 174 -4.26 3.32 2.72
N LYS A 175 -5.10 3.09 3.75
CA LYS A 175 -4.85 2.15 4.83
C LYS A 175 -5.45 0.77 4.60
N VAL A 176 -6.22 0.57 3.55
CA VAL A 176 -6.67 -0.76 3.14
C VAL A 176 -5.47 -1.46 2.51
N ARG A 177 -4.88 -2.40 3.25
CA ARG A 177 -3.74 -3.20 2.78
C ARG A 177 -4.22 -4.26 1.82
N THR A 178 -3.40 -4.55 0.83
CA THR A 178 -3.64 -5.63 -0.13
C THR A 178 -2.49 -6.62 -0.08
N GLU A 179 -2.80 -7.89 -0.09
CA GLU A 179 -1.86 -8.98 -0.26
C GLU A 179 -2.27 -9.78 -1.48
N MET A 180 -1.35 -9.98 -2.40
CA MET A 180 -1.58 -10.81 -3.57
C MET A 180 -0.98 -12.21 -3.32
N TRP A 181 -1.81 -13.23 -3.39
CA TRP A 181 -1.42 -14.63 -3.27
C TRP A 181 -1.62 -15.32 -4.62
N ILE A 182 -0.57 -15.90 -5.16
CA ILE A 182 -0.58 -16.53 -6.50
C ILE A 182 -0.30 -18.03 -6.39
N PRO A 183 -0.88 -18.87 -7.28
CA PRO A 183 -0.61 -20.30 -7.32
C PRO A 183 0.89 -20.59 -7.42
N ASP A 184 1.35 -21.57 -6.62
CA ASP A 184 2.76 -21.97 -6.64
C ASP A 184 2.86 -23.48 -6.38
N GLN A 185 3.35 -24.21 -7.37
CA GLN A 185 3.51 -25.67 -7.32
C GLN A 185 4.53 -26.13 -6.27
N SER A 186 5.38 -25.23 -5.77
CA SER A 186 6.36 -25.56 -4.73
C SER A 186 5.78 -25.55 -3.31
N VAL A 187 4.52 -25.12 -3.16
CA VAL A 187 3.83 -25.10 -1.85
C VAL A 187 3.20 -26.45 -1.58
N ASP A 188 3.46 -27.05 -0.41
CA ASP A 188 2.99 -28.37 -0.02
C ASP A 188 1.47 -28.57 -0.13
N THR A 189 0.69 -27.49 -0.02
CA THR A 189 -0.77 -27.49 -0.14
C THR A 189 -1.27 -27.33 -1.56
N TYR A 190 -0.39 -27.30 -2.57
CA TYR A 190 -0.79 -27.08 -3.96
C TYR A 190 -1.57 -28.27 -4.52
N ALA A 191 -2.74 -27.97 -5.08
CA ALA A 191 -3.48 -28.91 -5.94
C ALA A 191 -4.30 -28.09 -6.96
N PRO A 192 -4.31 -28.49 -8.25
CA PRO A 192 -4.92 -27.71 -9.33
C PRO A 192 -6.41 -27.39 -9.14
N HIS A 193 -7.13 -28.26 -8.42
CA HIS A 193 -8.58 -28.18 -8.19
C HIS A 193 -8.97 -27.48 -6.88
N ILE A 194 -8.02 -26.86 -6.19
CA ILE A 194 -8.33 -26.01 -5.03
C ILE A 194 -8.85 -24.67 -5.54
N ASP A 195 -9.94 -24.18 -4.97
CA ASP A 195 -10.62 -22.94 -5.37
C ASP A 195 -9.64 -21.75 -5.52
N ASP A 196 -8.67 -21.62 -4.59
CA ASP A 196 -7.66 -20.56 -4.61
C ASP A 196 -6.67 -20.66 -5.77
N VAL A 197 -6.36 -21.89 -6.20
CA VAL A 197 -5.47 -22.17 -7.35
C VAL A 197 -6.23 -22.01 -8.66
N GLU A 198 -7.44 -22.56 -8.73
CA GLU A 198 -8.33 -22.50 -9.91
C GLU A 198 -8.67 -21.06 -10.26
N SER A 199 -8.86 -20.18 -9.25
CA SER A 199 -9.10 -18.76 -9.45
C SER A 199 -7.84 -17.94 -9.79
N GLY A 200 -6.72 -18.57 -10.14
CA GLY A 200 -5.47 -17.89 -10.46
C GLY A 200 -4.87 -17.11 -9.28
N GLY A 201 -5.32 -17.38 -8.06
CA GLY A 201 -4.88 -16.74 -6.84
C GLY A 201 -5.98 -15.98 -6.11
N VAL A 202 -5.57 -15.30 -5.03
CA VAL A 202 -6.47 -14.60 -4.11
C VAL A 202 -5.87 -13.27 -3.69
N ILE A 203 -6.69 -12.23 -3.62
CA ILE A 203 -6.34 -10.97 -2.95
C ILE A 203 -6.92 -11.00 -1.54
N ILE A 204 -6.06 -10.86 -0.54
CA ILE A 204 -6.48 -10.61 0.84
C ILE A 204 -6.41 -9.11 1.08
N MET A 205 -7.50 -8.53 1.53
CA MET A 205 -7.58 -7.13 1.93
C MET A 205 -7.80 -7.03 3.43
N SER A 206 -7.06 -6.14 4.09
CA SER A 206 -7.21 -5.89 5.53
C SER A 206 -7.28 -4.39 5.81
N PHE A 207 -8.05 -4.01 6.83
CA PHE A 207 -8.21 -2.63 7.25
C PHE A 207 -8.30 -2.53 8.77
N PRO A 208 -7.87 -1.41 9.37
CA PRO A 208 -7.98 -1.20 10.82
C PRO A 208 -9.44 -1.31 11.26
N TYR A 209 -9.72 -2.21 12.18
CA TYR A 209 -11.06 -2.40 12.72
C TYR A 209 -11.00 -2.94 14.16
N GLN A 210 -11.79 -2.34 15.04
CA GLN A 210 -11.96 -2.81 16.40
C GLN A 210 -13.37 -3.35 16.57
N GLU A 211 -13.48 -4.64 16.91
CA GLU A 211 -14.77 -5.25 17.20
C GLU A 211 -15.44 -4.55 18.39
N PRO A 212 -16.76 -4.36 18.36
CA PRO A 212 -17.50 -3.81 19.49
C PRO A 212 -17.54 -4.80 20.67
N GLY A 213 -17.63 -4.27 21.88
CA GLY A 213 -17.73 -5.05 23.10
C GLY A 213 -16.40 -5.39 23.77
N TRP A 214 -16.48 -6.15 24.88
CA TRP A 214 -15.33 -6.41 25.74
C TRP A 214 -14.20 -7.22 25.04
N ARG A 215 -14.56 -8.13 24.14
CA ARG A 215 -13.57 -8.92 23.36
C ARG A 215 -12.73 -8.02 22.47
N GLY A 216 -13.34 -7.10 21.76
CA GLY A 216 -12.63 -6.14 20.93
C GLY A 216 -11.77 -5.17 21.78
N THR A 217 -12.23 -4.81 22.98
CA THR A 217 -11.43 -4.00 23.92
C THR A 217 -10.18 -4.75 24.37
N VAL A 218 -10.29 -6.03 24.73
CA VAL A 218 -9.15 -6.88 25.14
C VAL A 218 -8.20 -7.08 23.96
N ALA A 219 -8.72 -7.39 22.77
CA ALA A 219 -7.92 -7.54 21.56
C ALA A 219 -7.16 -6.25 21.18
N SER A 220 -7.84 -5.10 21.30
CA SER A 220 -7.24 -3.78 21.07
C SER A 220 -6.13 -3.46 22.07
N TRP A 221 -6.33 -3.81 23.35
CA TRP A 221 -5.30 -3.63 24.38
C TRP A 221 -4.10 -4.53 24.12
N GLY A 222 -4.30 -5.81 23.79
CA GLY A 222 -3.26 -6.75 23.43
C GLY A 222 -2.46 -6.28 22.20
N ALA A 223 -3.15 -5.86 21.15
CA ALA A 223 -2.53 -5.31 19.94
C ALA A 223 -1.69 -4.06 20.25
N LYS A 224 -2.20 -3.16 21.11
CA LYS A 224 -1.46 -1.96 21.53
C LYS A 224 -0.19 -2.29 22.31
N VAL A 225 -0.22 -3.31 23.17
CA VAL A 225 0.97 -3.79 23.90
C VAL A 225 2.01 -4.37 22.92
N MET A 226 1.56 -5.05 21.87
CA MET A 226 2.41 -5.60 20.81
C MET A 226 2.82 -4.58 19.73
N GLY A 227 2.39 -3.30 19.86
CA GLY A 227 2.67 -2.27 18.87
C GLY A 227 1.95 -2.45 17.54
N THR A 228 0.85 -3.22 17.53
CA THR A 228 0.02 -3.49 16.34
C THR A 228 -1.35 -2.84 16.43
N VAL A 229 -2.09 -2.84 15.34
CA VAL A 229 -3.48 -2.35 15.29
C VAL A 229 -4.37 -3.51 14.91
N PRO A 230 -5.50 -3.74 15.63
CA PRO A 230 -6.46 -4.76 15.23
C PRO A 230 -6.96 -4.52 13.83
N GLU A 231 -7.05 -5.56 13.03
CA GLU A 231 -7.49 -5.48 11.63
C GLU A 231 -8.57 -6.53 11.36
N LYS A 232 -9.49 -6.16 10.47
CA LYS A 232 -10.39 -7.11 9.83
C LYS A 232 -9.92 -7.39 8.43
N GLN A 233 -9.96 -8.65 8.03
CA GLN A 233 -9.57 -9.07 6.68
C GLN A 233 -10.71 -9.78 5.97
N PHE A 234 -10.68 -9.71 4.64
CA PHE A 234 -11.54 -10.46 3.74
C PHE A 234 -10.75 -10.82 2.49
N ARG A 235 -11.27 -11.77 1.72
CA ARG A 235 -10.57 -12.33 0.56
C ARG A 235 -11.43 -12.22 -0.69
N VAL A 236 -10.78 -12.02 -1.83
CA VAL A 236 -11.44 -11.94 -3.14
C VAL A 236 -10.65 -12.83 -4.11
N PRO A 237 -11.29 -13.73 -4.85
CA PRO A 237 -10.63 -14.53 -5.86
C PRO A 237 -10.10 -13.64 -6.97
N PHE A 238 -8.91 -13.97 -7.52
CA PHE A 238 -8.28 -13.11 -8.52
C PHE A 238 -8.94 -13.24 -9.89
N ASP A 239 -9.14 -14.46 -10.38
CA ASP A 239 -9.73 -14.78 -11.69
C ASP A 239 -10.66 -16.01 -11.57
N PRO A 240 -11.84 -15.84 -10.94
CA PRO A 240 -12.71 -16.96 -10.69
C PRO A 240 -13.20 -17.58 -12.00
N SER A 241 -13.22 -18.92 -12.03
CA SER A 241 -13.74 -19.69 -13.14
C SER A 241 -15.26 -19.46 -13.32
N PRO A 242 -15.85 -19.73 -14.49
CA PRO A 242 -17.31 -19.60 -14.69
C PRO A 242 -18.12 -20.39 -13.65
N VAL A 243 -17.64 -21.56 -13.22
CA VAL A 243 -18.28 -22.36 -12.17
C VAL A 243 -18.24 -21.68 -10.82
N GLN A 244 -17.09 -21.07 -10.48
CA GLN A 244 -16.96 -20.30 -9.25
C GLN A 244 -17.81 -19.02 -9.26
N ILE A 245 -17.93 -18.35 -10.42
CA ILE A 245 -18.79 -17.17 -10.61
C ILE A 245 -20.25 -17.55 -10.33
N GLU A 246 -20.74 -18.62 -10.94
CA GLU A 246 -22.12 -19.09 -10.75
C GLU A 246 -22.38 -19.51 -9.29
N LYS A 247 -21.47 -20.30 -8.71
CA LYS A 247 -21.56 -20.80 -7.33
C LYS A 247 -21.58 -19.67 -6.30
N ALA A 248 -20.76 -18.63 -6.50
CA ALA A 248 -20.67 -17.45 -5.62
C ALA A 248 -21.79 -16.43 -5.87
N GLY A 249 -22.49 -16.51 -7.00
CA GLY A 249 -23.53 -15.54 -7.37
C GLY A 249 -22.96 -14.19 -7.81
N TYR A 250 -21.74 -14.16 -8.35
CA TYR A 250 -21.17 -12.93 -8.90
C TYR A 250 -21.89 -12.52 -10.18
N THR A 251 -22.08 -11.22 -10.38
CA THR A 251 -22.74 -10.65 -11.55
C THR A 251 -21.78 -9.81 -12.37
N VAL A 252 -22.08 -9.61 -13.65
CA VAL A 252 -21.37 -8.68 -14.51
C VAL A 252 -22.17 -7.39 -14.58
N GLU A 253 -21.51 -6.27 -14.19
CA GLU A 253 -22.14 -4.97 -14.10
C GLU A 253 -21.40 -3.94 -14.98
N LYS A 254 -22.15 -2.97 -15.50
CA LYS A 254 -21.55 -1.84 -16.22
C LYS A 254 -21.03 -0.80 -15.24
N MET A 255 -19.73 -0.51 -15.31
CA MET A 255 -19.09 0.46 -14.45
C MET A 255 -18.45 1.59 -15.27
N THR A 256 -18.62 2.82 -14.82
CA THR A 256 -18.00 3.99 -15.43
C THR A 256 -16.67 4.30 -14.76
N ILE A 257 -15.60 4.34 -15.58
CA ILE A 257 -14.25 4.78 -15.20
C ILE A 257 -13.96 6.02 -16.02
N TRP A 258 -13.86 7.18 -15.36
CA TRP A 258 -13.76 8.47 -16.02
C TRP A 258 -14.93 8.69 -17.01
N ARG A 259 -14.74 8.45 -18.29
CA ARG A 259 -15.76 8.57 -19.34
C ARG A 259 -16.07 7.25 -20.06
N GLU A 260 -15.30 6.22 -19.76
CA GLU A 260 -15.46 4.90 -20.36
C GLU A 260 -16.38 4.05 -19.50
N THR A 261 -17.21 3.28 -20.16
CA THR A 261 -18.05 2.28 -19.49
C THR A 261 -17.50 0.91 -19.85
N VAL A 262 -17.16 0.13 -18.84
CA VAL A 262 -16.62 -1.21 -18.98
C VAL A 262 -17.52 -2.22 -18.28
N ASP A 263 -17.54 -3.45 -18.78
CA ASP A 263 -18.15 -4.56 -18.07
C ASP A 263 -17.17 -5.06 -17.00
N ALA A 264 -17.63 -5.20 -15.78
CA ALA A 264 -16.81 -5.60 -14.63
C ALA A 264 -17.52 -6.68 -13.81
N LEU A 265 -16.76 -7.63 -13.28
CA LEU A 265 -17.27 -8.65 -12.40
C LEU A 265 -17.51 -8.05 -11.01
N ASN A 266 -18.76 -8.11 -10.55
CA ASN A 266 -19.16 -7.66 -9.23
C ASN A 266 -18.94 -8.78 -8.21
N VAL A 267 -18.07 -8.54 -7.26
CA VAL A 267 -17.72 -9.44 -6.16
C VAL A 267 -18.11 -8.85 -4.79
N GLU A 268 -19.18 -8.06 -4.75
CA GLU A 268 -19.66 -7.36 -3.54
C GLU A 268 -19.87 -8.30 -2.34
N ILE A 269 -20.29 -9.52 -2.60
CA ILE A 269 -20.61 -10.50 -1.55
C ILE A 269 -19.42 -10.81 -0.63
N GLU A 270 -18.20 -10.59 -1.13
CA GLU A 270 -16.97 -10.80 -0.35
C GLU A 270 -16.64 -9.61 0.58
N ILE A 271 -17.31 -8.47 0.42
CA ILE A 271 -16.97 -7.24 1.14
C ILE A 271 -17.74 -7.17 2.47
N PRO A 272 -17.04 -7.12 3.62
CA PRO A 272 -17.69 -7.01 4.91
C PRO A 272 -18.30 -5.61 5.11
N GLU A 273 -19.45 -5.53 5.78
CA GLU A 273 -20.11 -4.25 6.08
C GLU A 273 -19.24 -3.28 6.87
N GLU A 274 -18.36 -3.79 7.70
CA GLU A 274 -17.46 -2.99 8.55
C GLU A 274 -16.50 -2.13 7.73
N LEU A 275 -16.17 -2.54 6.50
CA LEU A 275 -15.37 -1.70 5.60
C LEU A 275 -16.10 -0.41 5.25
N ARG A 276 -17.42 -0.44 5.13
CA ARG A 276 -18.23 0.76 4.87
C ARG A 276 -18.14 1.74 6.04
N TYR A 277 -18.31 1.23 7.25
CA TYR A 277 -18.16 2.04 8.47
C TYR A 277 -16.77 2.64 8.56
N TYR A 278 -15.74 1.82 8.33
CA TYR A 278 -14.36 2.27 8.35
C TYR A 278 -14.09 3.41 7.37
N LEU A 279 -14.62 3.33 6.16
CA LEU A 279 -14.44 4.35 5.13
C LEU A 279 -15.33 5.60 5.34
N GLY A 280 -16.18 5.62 6.34
CA GLY A 280 -17.04 6.76 6.68
C GLY A 280 -18.24 6.94 5.74
N ILE A 281 -18.87 5.84 5.33
CA ILE A 281 -20.06 5.87 4.49
C ILE A 281 -21.29 5.91 5.36
N SER A 282 -22.18 6.90 5.12
CA SER A 282 -23.45 6.98 5.83
C SER A 282 -24.37 5.80 5.51
N ASN A 283 -25.27 5.46 6.44
CA ASN A 283 -26.18 4.32 6.35
C ASN A 283 -27.13 4.31 5.14
N ASN A 284 -27.27 5.43 4.42
CA ASN A 284 -28.12 5.56 3.23
C ASN A 284 -27.34 5.35 1.92
N ALA A 285 -26.04 5.14 1.96
CA ALA A 285 -25.26 4.81 0.77
C ALA A 285 -25.31 3.31 0.53
N LYS A 286 -25.73 2.90 -0.69
CA LYS A 286 -25.66 1.50 -1.12
C LYS A 286 -24.23 0.95 -1.04
N PRO A 287 -24.06 -0.37 -0.96
CA PRO A 287 -22.75 -0.99 -0.76
C PRO A 287 -21.74 -0.52 -1.79
N ARG A 288 -20.49 -0.45 -1.35
CA ARG A 288 -19.34 -0.28 -2.23
C ARG A 288 -18.84 -1.64 -2.64
N GLU A 289 -18.57 -1.76 -3.91
CA GLU A 289 -18.31 -3.03 -4.54
C GLU A 289 -16.87 -3.04 -5.08
N VAL A 290 -16.25 -4.19 -5.12
CA VAL A 290 -14.97 -4.40 -5.80
C VAL A 290 -15.30 -5.00 -7.16
N PHE A 291 -14.87 -4.31 -8.22
CA PHE A 291 -15.06 -4.79 -9.59
C PHE A 291 -13.70 -5.19 -10.17
N ARG A 292 -13.70 -6.30 -10.83
CA ARG A 292 -12.62 -6.69 -11.72
C ARG A 292 -12.94 -6.25 -13.14
N ASN A 293 -11.96 -5.66 -13.84
CA ASN A 293 -12.06 -5.45 -15.27
C ASN A 293 -12.05 -6.83 -15.96
N ALA A 294 -13.13 -7.16 -16.63
CA ALA A 294 -13.24 -8.39 -17.43
C ALA A 294 -12.90 -8.05 -18.89
N PRO A 295 -11.63 -8.14 -19.35
CA PRO A 295 -11.33 -7.89 -20.74
C PRO A 295 -11.90 -9.01 -21.58
N SER A 296 -12.77 -8.69 -22.56
CA SER A 296 -13.12 -9.63 -23.58
C SER A 296 -11.89 -9.85 -24.47
N LYS A 297 -11.41 -11.10 -24.53
CA LYS A 297 -10.26 -11.48 -25.36
C LYS A 297 -10.50 -11.24 -26.86
N GLU A 298 -11.73 -11.03 -27.27
CA GLU A 298 -12.17 -10.93 -28.65
C GLU A 298 -12.10 -9.49 -29.21
N GLU A 299 -12.11 -8.48 -28.32
CA GLU A 299 -12.03 -7.06 -28.73
C GLU A 299 -10.59 -6.52 -28.81
N LEU A 300 -9.58 -7.33 -28.50
CA LEU A 300 -8.18 -6.95 -28.41
C LEU A 300 -7.47 -6.88 -29.75
N GLY A 301 -8.03 -6.16 -30.71
CA GLY A 301 -7.24 -5.63 -31.82
C GLY A 301 -6.35 -4.49 -31.32
N TYR A 302 -5.13 -4.82 -30.91
CA TYR A 302 -3.96 -3.95 -30.76
C TYR A 302 -4.06 -2.66 -29.90
N GLN A 303 -5.08 -2.42 -29.11
CA GLN A 303 -4.97 -1.44 -28.02
C GLN A 303 -4.45 -2.12 -26.77
N PRO A 304 -3.41 -1.57 -26.11
CA PRO A 304 -2.96 -2.10 -24.83
C PRO A 304 -4.13 -1.98 -23.85
N VAL A 305 -4.63 -3.12 -23.41
CA VAL A 305 -5.65 -3.16 -22.36
C VAL A 305 -4.95 -2.79 -21.07
N THR A 306 -5.30 -1.64 -20.56
CA THR A 306 -4.93 -1.26 -19.19
C THR A 306 -6.00 -1.80 -18.25
N GLY A 307 -5.60 -2.19 -17.03
CA GLY A 307 -6.56 -2.44 -15.95
C GLY A 307 -7.21 -1.13 -15.50
N PHE A 308 -7.42 -0.96 -14.20
CA PHE A 308 -7.96 0.29 -13.65
C PHE A 308 -6.89 1.38 -13.43
N GLN A 309 -5.81 1.40 -14.22
CA GLN A 309 -4.87 2.52 -14.28
C GLN A 309 -5.59 3.79 -14.72
N ASP A 310 -5.02 4.97 -14.41
CA ASP A 310 -5.68 6.23 -14.77
C ASP A 310 -5.55 6.53 -16.28
N ALA A 311 -4.41 6.22 -16.89
CA ALA A 311 -4.18 6.51 -18.31
C ALA A 311 -3.16 5.56 -18.97
N TYR A 312 -2.04 5.28 -18.32
CA TYR A 312 -0.92 4.53 -18.88
C TYR A 312 -0.56 3.33 -18.03
N PRO A 313 0.08 2.30 -18.62
CA PRO A 313 0.38 1.04 -17.95
C PRO A 313 1.31 1.18 -16.75
N ILE A 314 2.35 2.01 -16.85
CA ILE A 314 3.42 2.12 -15.85
C ILE A 314 3.70 3.59 -15.54
N HIS A 315 3.78 3.91 -14.26
CA HIS A 315 4.23 5.22 -13.76
C HIS A 315 5.61 5.10 -13.14
N LEU A 316 6.56 5.90 -13.65
CA LEU A 316 7.92 6.03 -13.13
C LEU A 316 8.10 7.36 -12.42
N ILE A 317 8.84 7.37 -11.31
CA ILE A 317 9.19 8.58 -10.57
C ILE A 317 10.61 8.53 -10.02
N ASN A 318 11.29 9.67 -10.02
CA ASN A 318 12.65 9.82 -9.54
C ASN A 318 12.67 10.39 -8.11
N LEU A 319 13.44 9.78 -7.20
CA LEU A 319 13.57 10.25 -5.81
C LEU A 319 14.14 11.67 -5.73
N ALA A 320 15.13 12.02 -6.56
CA ALA A 320 15.69 13.38 -6.58
C ALA A 320 14.63 14.42 -6.92
N SER A 321 13.72 14.11 -7.86
CA SER A 321 12.60 15.00 -8.23
C SER A 321 11.62 15.18 -7.06
N ILE A 322 11.33 14.12 -6.31
CA ILE A 322 10.49 14.20 -5.10
C ILE A 322 11.15 15.05 -4.02
N ARG A 323 12.46 14.88 -3.80
CA ARG A 323 13.21 15.65 -2.79
C ARG A 323 13.25 17.14 -3.14
N ASP A 324 13.40 17.46 -4.42
CA ASP A 324 13.35 18.86 -4.86
C ASP A 324 11.95 19.48 -4.64
N VAL A 325 10.87 18.76 -4.94
CA VAL A 325 9.50 19.21 -4.59
C VAL A 325 9.37 19.45 -3.09
N GLU A 326 9.80 18.46 -2.27
CA GLU A 326 9.76 18.58 -0.80
C GLU A 326 10.51 19.82 -0.31
N SER A 327 11.68 20.12 -0.90
CA SER A 327 12.49 21.29 -0.52
C SER A 327 11.79 22.62 -0.72
N LYS A 328 10.88 22.67 -1.70
CA LYS A 328 10.09 23.86 -2.08
C LYS A 328 8.75 23.96 -1.36
N MET A 329 8.34 22.90 -0.66
CA MET A 329 7.11 22.92 0.14
C MET A 329 7.27 23.82 1.38
N PRO A 330 6.17 24.44 1.89
CA PRO A 330 6.19 25.18 3.14
C PRO A 330 6.68 24.28 4.29
N LYS A 331 7.69 24.74 5.02
CA LYS A 331 8.23 24.00 6.18
C LYS A 331 7.31 24.17 7.38
N VAL A 332 6.63 23.12 7.77
CA VAL A 332 5.79 23.04 8.97
C VAL A 332 6.48 22.15 9.99
N LYS A 333 6.69 22.67 11.21
CA LYS A 333 7.33 21.91 12.28
C LYS A 333 6.49 20.67 12.62
N GLY A 334 7.11 19.48 12.59
CA GLY A 334 6.45 18.21 12.89
C GLY A 334 5.61 17.63 11.74
N ALA A 335 5.57 18.28 10.57
CA ALA A 335 4.95 17.67 9.39
C ALA A 335 5.77 16.45 8.91
N PRO A 336 5.10 15.37 8.49
CA PRO A 336 5.80 14.22 7.93
C PRO A 336 6.50 14.62 6.62
N ARG A 337 7.61 13.97 6.32
CA ARG A 337 8.32 14.14 5.06
C ARG A 337 7.51 13.59 3.88
N LEU A 338 7.77 14.13 2.68
CA LEU A 338 7.09 13.72 1.46
C LEU A 338 7.63 12.35 1.00
N SER A 339 6.89 11.29 1.24
CA SER A 339 7.27 9.94 0.81
C SER A 339 6.96 9.69 -0.67
N ALA A 340 7.84 8.92 -1.33
CA ALA A 340 7.63 8.46 -2.70
C ALA A 340 6.33 7.63 -2.85
N GLY A 341 5.94 6.89 -1.81
CA GLY A 341 4.69 6.11 -1.78
C GLY A 341 3.43 6.94 -2.01
N GLN A 342 3.44 8.25 -1.68
CA GLN A 342 2.29 9.15 -1.90
C GLN A 342 1.97 9.34 -3.40
N PHE A 343 2.97 9.19 -4.27
CA PHE A 343 2.80 9.30 -5.73
C PHE A 343 2.31 8.01 -6.39
N ARG A 344 2.34 6.89 -5.68
CA ARG A 344 1.83 5.59 -6.12
C ARG A 344 2.42 5.15 -7.47
N ALA A 345 3.71 5.40 -7.66
CA ALA A 345 4.43 4.97 -8.84
C ALA A 345 4.69 3.46 -8.82
N ASN A 346 4.71 2.85 -9.99
CA ASN A 346 5.11 1.45 -10.14
C ASN A 346 6.63 1.30 -10.03
N LEU A 347 7.38 2.23 -10.62
CA LEU A 347 8.84 2.22 -10.65
C LEU A 347 9.36 3.50 -9.99
N ILE A 348 10.13 3.32 -8.93
CA ILE A 348 10.80 4.41 -8.22
C ILE A 348 12.29 4.27 -8.49
N ILE A 349 12.89 5.30 -9.07
CA ILE A 349 14.28 5.29 -9.49
C ILE A 349 15.13 6.20 -8.63
N THR A 350 16.44 5.94 -8.65
CA THR A 350 17.47 6.76 -8.01
C THR A 350 18.65 6.94 -8.96
N GLY A 351 19.39 8.00 -8.77
CA GLY A 351 20.62 8.31 -9.50
C GLY A 351 20.50 9.49 -10.46
N PRO A 352 19.46 9.62 -11.31
CA PRO A 352 19.32 10.81 -12.15
C PRO A 352 19.13 12.09 -11.33
N PRO A 353 19.63 13.26 -11.80
CA PRO A 353 19.28 14.57 -11.23
C PRO A 353 17.77 14.80 -11.22
N ALA A 354 17.29 15.71 -10.38
CA ALA A 354 15.89 16.06 -10.33
C ALA A 354 15.39 16.50 -11.71
N TYR A 355 14.27 15.89 -12.12
CA TYR A 355 13.57 16.18 -13.39
C TYR A 355 14.33 15.79 -14.67
N HIS A 356 15.46 15.11 -14.56
CA HIS A 356 16.18 14.62 -15.74
C HIS A 356 15.33 13.66 -16.59
N GLU A 357 14.40 12.99 -15.94
CA GLU A 357 13.44 12.09 -16.60
C GLU A 357 12.43 12.81 -17.49
N ASP A 358 12.27 14.12 -17.38
CA ASP A 358 11.26 14.90 -18.13
C ASP A 358 11.47 14.88 -19.65
N ASP A 359 12.70 14.68 -20.10
CA ASP A 359 13.09 14.70 -21.52
C ASP A 359 13.37 13.31 -22.09
N TRP A 360 13.12 12.24 -21.33
CA TRP A 360 13.31 10.89 -21.82
C TRP A 360 12.20 10.48 -22.78
N ARG A 361 12.56 9.97 -23.96
CA ARG A 361 11.63 9.44 -24.97
C ARG A 361 11.62 7.94 -25.03
N ARG A 362 12.79 7.33 -24.87
CA ARG A 362 12.95 5.88 -24.80
C ARG A 362 14.04 5.52 -23.80
N ILE A 363 13.74 4.55 -22.96
CA ILE A 363 14.67 4.06 -21.94
C ILE A 363 14.73 2.55 -21.95
N LYS A 364 15.82 2.02 -21.42
CA LYS A 364 15.97 0.61 -21.08
C LYS A 364 16.14 0.48 -19.58
N ILE A 365 15.42 -0.45 -18.96
CA ILE A 365 15.55 -0.84 -17.56
C ILE A 365 15.91 -2.32 -17.54
N GLY A 366 17.11 -2.64 -17.04
CA GLY A 366 17.68 -3.98 -17.20
C GLY A 366 17.79 -4.37 -18.67
N PHE A 367 17.04 -5.37 -19.10
CA PHE A 367 17.06 -5.87 -20.48
C PHE A 367 15.89 -5.36 -21.35
N TYR A 368 14.94 -4.62 -20.81
CA TYR A 368 13.69 -4.30 -21.48
C TYR A 368 13.58 -2.81 -21.79
N GLU A 369 13.07 -2.52 -22.98
CA GLU A 369 12.85 -1.15 -23.45
C GLU A 369 11.43 -0.67 -23.16
N TYR A 370 11.32 0.64 -22.96
CA TYR A 370 10.06 1.33 -22.68
C TYR A 370 10.02 2.63 -23.48
N ASP A 371 8.88 2.87 -24.10
CA ASP A 371 8.54 4.19 -24.61
C ASP A 371 8.08 5.07 -23.46
N VAL A 372 8.67 6.25 -23.33
CA VAL A 372 8.28 7.28 -22.38
C VAL A 372 7.27 8.18 -23.06
N SER A 373 6.00 8.00 -22.75
CA SER A 373 4.92 8.60 -23.53
C SER A 373 4.66 10.06 -23.18
N CYS A 374 4.61 10.40 -21.90
CA CYS A 374 4.38 11.77 -21.44
C CYS A 374 4.72 11.95 -19.97
N ARG A 375 4.76 13.21 -19.52
CA ARG A 375 4.85 13.57 -18.12
C ARG A 375 3.56 13.20 -17.37
N THR A 376 3.70 12.77 -16.12
CA THR A 376 2.54 12.45 -15.29
C THR A 376 1.93 13.71 -14.70
N VAL A 377 0.74 14.07 -15.17
CA VAL A 377 -0.05 15.16 -14.59
C VAL A 377 -0.56 14.74 -13.20
N ARG A 378 -0.35 15.59 -12.22
CA ARG A 378 -0.68 15.27 -10.83
C ARG A 378 -2.02 15.89 -10.39
N CYS A 379 -2.78 15.08 -9.69
CA CYS A 379 -4.00 15.48 -8.98
C CYS A 379 -3.72 15.56 -7.46
N LYS A 380 -4.75 15.84 -6.67
CA LYS A 380 -4.65 15.91 -5.20
C LYS A 380 -4.48 14.55 -4.50
N MET A 381 -4.30 13.45 -5.22
CA MET A 381 -4.08 12.15 -4.57
C MET A 381 -2.79 12.09 -3.75
N PRO A 382 -1.64 12.64 -4.20
CA PRO A 382 -0.42 12.69 -3.40
C PRO A 382 -0.52 13.50 -2.10
N ASN A 383 -1.58 14.28 -1.93
CA ASN A 383 -1.83 14.98 -0.67
C ASN A 383 -2.24 14.02 0.46
N VAL A 384 -2.57 12.77 0.16
CA VAL A 384 -2.92 11.75 1.16
C VAL A 384 -1.66 11.05 1.62
N ASN A 385 -1.39 11.12 2.92
CA ASN A 385 -0.34 10.33 3.55
C ASN A 385 -0.75 8.84 3.56
N GLN A 386 0.06 7.98 2.97
CA GLN A 386 -0.28 6.57 2.76
C GLN A 386 -0.26 5.73 4.05
N GLU A 387 0.44 6.19 5.09
CA GLU A 387 0.50 5.48 6.38
C GLU A 387 -0.64 5.89 7.31
N THR A 388 -1.03 7.15 7.30
CA THR A 388 -2.06 7.67 8.21
C THR A 388 -3.44 7.76 7.59
N GLY A 389 -3.54 7.81 6.25
CA GLY A 389 -4.78 8.10 5.54
C GLY A 389 -5.23 9.56 5.68
N VAL A 390 -4.41 10.43 6.25
CA VAL A 390 -4.74 11.85 6.44
C VAL A 390 -4.36 12.63 5.18
N ARG A 391 -5.30 13.46 4.72
CA ARG A 391 -5.08 14.33 3.56
C ARG A 391 -4.58 15.70 4.00
N HIS A 392 -3.43 16.13 3.45
CA HIS A 392 -3.00 17.51 3.54
C HIS A 392 -3.90 18.41 2.65
N PRO A 393 -4.37 19.57 3.12
CA PRO A 393 -5.33 20.39 2.37
C PRO A 393 -4.79 20.89 1.02
N SER A 394 -3.51 21.19 0.92
CA SER A 394 -2.90 21.78 -0.27
C SER A 394 -1.67 21.05 -0.81
N GLU A 395 -0.79 20.50 0.03
CA GLU A 395 0.50 19.96 -0.41
C GLU A 395 0.49 18.45 -0.66
N PRO A 396 1.30 17.97 -1.61
CA PRO A 396 2.23 18.68 -2.50
C PRO A 396 1.59 19.32 -3.75
N ASP A 397 0.28 19.18 -3.98
CA ASP A 397 -0.42 19.65 -5.19
C ASP A 397 -0.21 21.17 -5.44
N LYS A 398 -0.31 21.99 -4.39
CA LYS A 398 -0.12 23.45 -4.52
C LYS A 398 1.31 23.79 -4.95
N THR A 399 2.30 23.21 -4.29
CA THR A 399 3.72 23.44 -4.65
C THR A 399 4.00 22.99 -6.08
N LEU A 400 3.53 21.81 -6.49
CA LEU A 400 3.70 21.32 -7.87
C LEU A 400 3.10 22.29 -8.91
N ARG A 401 1.93 22.86 -8.66
CA ARG A 401 1.29 23.83 -9.57
C ARG A 401 2.07 25.12 -9.73
N THR A 402 2.88 25.52 -8.75
CA THR A 402 3.63 26.78 -8.81
C THR A 402 4.84 26.73 -9.73
N PHE A 403 5.52 25.58 -9.86
CA PHE A 403 6.76 25.51 -10.66
C PHE A 403 6.84 24.30 -11.58
N ARG A 404 5.90 23.36 -11.50
CA ARG A 404 5.87 22.18 -12.37
C ARG A 404 4.70 22.17 -13.35
N ALA A 405 4.03 23.30 -13.57
CA ALA A 405 3.05 23.48 -14.64
C ALA A 405 3.79 23.74 -15.97
N ILE A 406 4.53 22.73 -16.44
CA ILE A 406 5.51 22.82 -17.54
C ILE A 406 5.03 22.15 -18.84
N ASP A 407 3.85 21.54 -18.84
CA ASP A 407 3.31 20.87 -20.01
C ASP A 407 1.99 21.55 -20.42
N GLU A 408 2.03 22.27 -21.53
CA GLU A 408 0.88 23.05 -22.04
C GLU A 408 -0.30 22.14 -22.41
N GLY A 409 -0.03 20.94 -22.93
CA GLY A 409 -1.04 19.95 -23.28
C GLY A 409 -1.79 19.40 -22.07
N ALA A 410 -1.17 19.39 -20.90
CA ALA A 410 -1.82 18.93 -19.66
C ALA A 410 -2.94 19.86 -19.18
N GLY A 411 -2.89 21.14 -19.58
CA GLY A 411 -3.83 22.19 -19.17
C GLY A 411 -3.21 23.21 -18.22
N LYS A 412 -3.85 24.37 -18.16
CA LYS A 412 -3.36 25.49 -17.35
C LYS A 412 -3.30 25.11 -15.87
N ASN A 413 -2.17 25.42 -15.23
CA ASN A 413 -1.96 25.23 -13.78
C ASN A 413 -2.03 23.78 -13.26
N LEU A 414 -1.73 22.79 -14.08
CA LEU A 414 -1.58 21.41 -13.61
C LEU A 414 -0.10 21.06 -13.49
N GLY A 415 0.33 20.64 -12.30
CA GLY A 415 1.71 20.27 -12.05
C GLY A 415 2.02 18.86 -12.57
N CYS A 416 3.22 18.68 -13.12
CA CYS A 416 3.72 17.38 -13.61
C CYS A 416 4.84 16.85 -12.71
N LEU A 417 4.84 15.54 -12.43
CA LEU A 417 5.93 14.88 -11.73
C LEU A 417 5.94 13.39 -12.04
N GLY A 418 7.09 12.90 -12.53
CA GLY A 418 7.27 11.54 -13.02
C GLY A 418 6.77 11.35 -14.44
N MET A 419 7.01 10.17 -15.01
CA MET A 419 6.76 9.85 -16.41
C MET A 419 5.83 8.64 -16.56
N GLN A 420 5.09 8.62 -17.65
CA GLN A 420 4.25 7.50 -18.06
C GLN A 420 4.99 6.65 -19.08
N LEU A 421 5.08 5.35 -18.82
CA LEU A 421 5.79 4.41 -19.68
C LEU A 421 4.84 3.41 -20.30
N VAL A 422 5.18 3.00 -21.52
CA VAL A 422 4.58 1.88 -22.24
C VAL A 422 5.66 0.84 -22.51
N PRO A 423 5.49 -0.44 -22.09
CA PRO A 423 6.42 -1.50 -22.43
C PRO A 423 6.43 -1.74 -23.93
N THR A 424 7.62 -1.88 -24.53
CA THR A 424 7.75 -2.26 -25.95
C THR A 424 7.70 -3.78 -26.16
N THR A 425 7.83 -4.53 -25.06
CA THR A 425 7.80 -6.00 -25.04
C THR A 425 6.53 -6.51 -24.36
N LYS A 426 6.04 -7.67 -24.79
CA LYS A 426 4.84 -8.30 -24.21
C LYS A 426 5.15 -9.11 -22.95
N ASP A 427 6.39 -9.57 -22.80
CA ASP A 427 6.85 -10.39 -21.69
C ASP A 427 8.22 -9.91 -21.23
N GLY A 428 8.33 -9.63 -19.94
CA GLY A 428 9.56 -9.16 -19.34
C GLY A 428 9.58 -9.34 -17.83
N ALA A 429 10.75 -9.23 -17.24
CA ALA A 429 10.90 -9.27 -15.78
C ALA A 429 11.90 -8.22 -15.32
N LEU A 430 11.47 -7.34 -14.44
CA LEU A 430 12.31 -6.36 -13.77
C LEU A 430 12.72 -6.84 -12.38
N ARG A 431 13.85 -6.33 -11.93
CA ARG A 431 14.37 -6.53 -10.57
C ARG A 431 14.78 -5.19 -9.97
N VAL A 432 14.59 -5.05 -8.68
CA VAL A 432 15.19 -3.94 -7.94
C VAL A 432 16.71 -4.01 -8.08
N GLY A 433 17.32 -2.88 -8.42
CA GLY A 433 18.73 -2.77 -8.77
C GLY A 433 19.04 -2.78 -10.27
N ASP A 434 18.05 -3.08 -11.13
CA ASP A 434 18.24 -3.01 -12.58
C ASP A 434 18.69 -1.60 -13.01
N GLU A 435 19.66 -1.57 -13.90
CA GLU A 435 20.24 -0.35 -14.45
C GLU A 435 19.28 0.35 -15.40
N ILE A 436 19.35 1.68 -15.43
CA ILE A 436 18.56 2.51 -16.32
C ILE A 436 19.48 3.16 -17.34
N THR A 437 19.20 2.93 -18.62
CA THR A 437 19.90 3.54 -19.75
C THR A 437 18.91 4.38 -20.54
N VAL A 438 19.25 5.63 -20.80
CA VAL A 438 18.48 6.50 -21.70
C VAL A 438 18.91 6.24 -23.13
N LEU A 439 17.96 5.84 -23.97
CA LEU A 439 18.21 5.51 -25.37
C LEU A 439 17.91 6.70 -26.29
N GLU A 440 16.90 7.51 -25.90
CA GLU A 440 16.45 8.64 -26.70
C GLU A 440 15.91 9.73 -25.77
N VAL A 441 16.22 10.98 -26.09
CA VAL A 441 15.71 12.19 -25.41
C VAL A 441 14.96 13.08 -26.38
N GLY A 442 14.02 13.88 -25.89
CA GLY A 442 13.27 14.84 -26.70
C GLY A 442 12.12 15.47 -25.92
N GLU A 443 11.44 16.41 -26.54
CA GLU A 443 10.34 17.13 -25.93
C GLU A 443 9.08 16.26 -25.85
N HIS A 444 8.29 16.48 -24.79
CA HIS A 444 6.98 15.88 -24.57
C HIS A 444 5.87 16.90 -24.67
N HIS A 445 4.80 16.53 -25.36
CA HIS A 445 3.54 17.24 -25.33
C HIS A 445 2.44 16.29 -24.86
N TYR A 446 1.85 16.58 -23.70
CA TYR A 446 0.74 15.79 -23.19
C TYR A 446 -0.48 15.97 -24.10
N GLN A 447 -0.97 14.87 -24.63
CA GLN A 447 -2.24 14.86 -25.36
C GLN A 447 -3.35 14.45 -24.39
N LYS A 448 -4.34 15.33 -24.22
CA LYS A 448 -5.53 14.98 -23.44
C LYS A 448 -6.23 13.81 -24.10
N LEU A 449 -6.41 12.72 -23.37
CA LEU A 449 -7.22 11.59 -23.82
C LEU A 449 -8.66 12.00 -24.15
N PHE A 450 -9.14 13.10 -23.56
CA PHE A 450 -10.47 13.67 -23.75
C PHE A 450 -10.38 15.20 -23.95
N PRO A 451 -10.25 15.70 -25.18
CA PRO A 451 -10.04 17.11 -25.47
C PRO A 451 -11.13 18.06 -24.95
N GLU A 452 -12.35 17.57 -24.77
CA GLU A 452 -13.54 18.38 -24.45
C GLU A 452 -13.71 18.77 -22.98
N LEU A 453 -12.73 18.51 -22.12
CA LEU A 453 -12.75 18.88 -20.69
C LEU A 453 -12.39 20.35 -20.41
N ASN A 454 -12.51 21.23 -21.37
CA ASN A 454 -12.17 22.66 -21.25
C ASN A 454 -13.38 23.55 -20.90
N ASN A 455 -14.33 23.09 -20.10
CA ASN A 455 -15.37 23.99 -19.55
C ASN A 455 -15.47 23.83 -18.02
#